data_fecdadb5624d4d0c6609750f343ccfbe
#
_entry.id   fecdadb5624d4d0c6609750f343ccfbe
#
_cell.length_a   1.000
_cell.length_b   1.000
_cell.length_c   1.000
_cell.angle_alpha   90.00
_cell.angle_beta   90.00
_cell.angle_gamma   90.00
#
_symmetry.space_group_name_H-M   'P 1'
#
loop_
_entity.id
_entity.type
_entity.pdbx_description
1 polymer ?
#
loop_
_entity_poly.entity_id
_entity_poly.type
_entity_poly.pdbx_seq_one_letter_code
_entity_poly.pdbx_strand_id
1 'polypeptide(L)'
;MEHEAHHDLHLHVVSFNVPWPANYGGVIDVYHRLRTLAARGVQIHLHCFAYGRPPAAELEALCREVHYYERDTSPLRFLTSAKPYIVSSRHSRQLLTRLQADDHPILFEGLHTCLYLPDLRRAQPSRTLLVRAHNVEHDYYALLSRSTSGWRARYHAAEARRLRRYEPVLREASCVLAVTEADAQHFRQLGCPSVCLMPSSHPFDTFSARSGHGSYALYHADLSVPENVEAALYLADQVFDEGDLPLILAGRNPAPSVVQAAERHPNITLEPNPSDARMQQLIGEAHVCVLTTSQPTGLKLKLLQSLYGGRFCIVNSHMVAGTTLGKVCVVADTPAEMRQALHTLFAQPFTADDLNYRRLLMQERYDNQQNATVLLEQIGRLHRP
;
A
#
# COMPACT_ATOMS: atom_id res chain seq x y z
N MET A 1 26.57 -1.46 -2.65
CA MET A 1 26.51 -1.45 -4.13
C MET A 1 26.19 -0.02 -4.52
N GLU A 2 27.10 0.62 -5.26
CA GLU A 2 26.82 1.93 -5.86
C GLU A 2 25.71 1.72 -6.89
N HIS A 3 24.59 2.38 -6.68
CA HIS A 3 23.49 2.32 -7.64
C HIS A 3 23.83 3.19 -8.83
N GLU A 4 23.76 2.61 -10.02
CA GLU A 4 23.96 3.32 -11.29
C GLU A 4 23.03 4.53 -11.35
N ALA A 5 23.57 5.71 -11.61
CA ALA A 5 22.79 6.94 -11.68
C ALA A 5 22.15 7.07 -13.08
N HIS A 6 20.87 7.42 -13.14
CA HIS A 6 20.04 7.47 -14.36
C HIS A 6 19.68 8.91 -14.73
N HIS A 7 20.66 9.83 -14.76
CA HIS A 7 20.43 11.27 -15.00
C HIS A 7 19.81 11.60 -16.37
N ASP A 8 19.97 10.72 -17.36
CA ASP A 8 19.41 10.90 -18.70
C ASP A 8 18.04 10.24 -18.89
N LEU A 9 17.55 9.52 -17.86
CA LEU A 9 16.25 8.86 -17.93
C LEU A 9 15.14 9.83 -17.52
N HIS A 10 14.29 10.19 -18.46
CA HIS A 10 13.04 10.91 -18.21
C HIS A 10 11.89 9.92 -18.03
N LEU A 11 11.02 10.16 -17.06
CA LEU A 11 9.87 9.31 -16.77
C LEU A 11 8.63 10.15 -16.44
N HIS A 12 7.56 9.99 -17.22
CA HIS A 12 6.25 10.51 -16.84
C HIS A 12 5.60 9.61 -15.79
N VAL A 13 5.12 10.19 -14.69
CA VAL A 13 4.35 9.47 -13.68
C VAL A 13 2.97 10.12 -13.58
N VAL A 14 1.92 9.36 -13.87
CA VAL A 14 0.53 9.83 -13.79
C VAL A 14 -0.10 9.33 -12.51
N SER A 15 -0.22 10.21 -11.52
CA SER A 15 -0.75 9.89 -10.19
C SER A 15 -2.25 10.14 -10.09
N PHE A 16 -2.96 9.22 -9.46
CA PHE A 16 -4.42 9.29 -9.26
C PHE A 16 -4.85 10.39 -8.27
N ASN A 17 -3.93 10.90 -7.44
CA ASN A 17 -4.10 12.04 -6.53
C ASN A 17 -2.74 12.69 -6.28
N VAL A 18 -2.71 13.84 -5.60
CA VAL A 18 -1.46 14.45 -5.10
C VAL A 18 -0.86 13.55 -4.02
N PRO A 19 0.36 12.97 -4.21
CA PRO A 19 0.90 11.98 -3.29
C PRO A 19 1.50 12.57 -2.01
N TRP A 20 1.23 13.82 -1.68
CA TRP A 20 1.64 14.48 -0.44
C TRP A 20 0.46 15.17 0.26
N PRO A 21 0.39 15.15 1.62
CA PRO A 21 1.24 14.35 2.53
C PRO A 21 1.01 12.84 2.36
N ALA A 22 2.06 12.02 2.52
CA ALA A 22 2.02 10.57 2.33
C ALA A 22 1.36 9.88 3.56
N ASN A 23 0.03 9.95 3.67
CA ASN A 23 -0.74 9.60 4.87
C ASN A 23 -1.76 8.46 4.71
N TYR A 24 -1.90 7.87 3.51
CA TYR A 24 -2.66 6.63 3.29
C TYR A 24 -2.02 5.76 2.20
N GLY A 25 -2.34 4.47 2.17
CA GLY A 25 -1.60 3.43 1.45
C GLY A 25 -1.19 3.75 0.01
N GLY A 26 -2.14 4.16 -0.85
CA GLY A 26 -1.83 4.44 -2.25
C GLY A 26 -0.89 5.63 -2.44
N VAL A 27 -1.08 6.74 -1.70
CA VAL A 27 -0.20 7.93 -1.83
C VAL A 27 1.16 7.70 -1.16
N ILE A 28 1.23 6.84 -0.12
CA ILE A 28 2.50 6.43 0.48
C ILE A 28 3.34 5.68 -0.56
N ASP A 29 2.75 4.70 -1.25
CA ASP A 29 3.43 3.93 -2.30
C ASP A 29 3.96 4.85 -3.42
N VAL A 30 3.13 5.77 -3.94
CA VAL A 30 3.55 6.72 -4.98
C VAL A 30 4.68 7.62 -4.48
N TYR A 31 4.51 8.28 -3.32
CA TYR A 31 5.50 9.24 -2.81
C TYR A 31 6.87 8.60 -2.57
N HIS A 32 6.93 7.45 -1.91
CA HIS A 32 8.20 6.80 -1.60
C HIS A 32 8.88 6.23 -2.85
N ARG A 33 8.10 5.84 -3.87
CA ARG A 33 8.65 5.48 -5.19
C ARG A 33 9.26 6.68 -5.89
N LEU A 34 8.55 7.83 -5.94
CA LEU A 34 9.10 9.07 -6.50
C LEU A 34 10.41 9.46 -5.81
N ARG A 35 10.43 9.43 -4.47
CA ARG A 35 11.63 9.72 -3.66
C ARG A 35 12.80 8.80 -4.02
N THR A 36 12.55 7.51 -4.15
CA THR A 36 13.59 6.52 -4.47
C THR A 36 14.11 6.70 -5.90
N LEU A 37 13.22 6.96 -6.88
CA LEU A 37 13.61 7.21 -8.27
C LEU A 37 14.39 8.52 -8.43
N ALA A 38 13.95 9.59 -7.76
CA ALA A 38 14.65 10.87 -7.75
C ALA A 38 16.06 10.74 -7.15
N ALA A 39 16.22 9.97 -6.07
CA ALA A 39 17.51 9.68 -5.46
C ALA A 39 18.45 8.88 -6.38
N ARG A 40 17.92 8.19 -7.41
CA ARG A 40 18.67 7.51 -8.49
C ARG A 40 18.91 8.39 -9.71
N GLY A 41 18.56 9.67 -9.64
CA GLY A 41 18.80 10.64 -10.73
C GLY A 41 17.73 10.64 -11.83
N VAL A 42 16.64 9.86 -11.72
CA VAL A 42 15.56 9.85 -12.72
C VAL A 42 14.90 11.21 -12.79
N GLN A 43 14.76 11.75 -14.01
CA GLN A 43 14.09 13.03 -14.29
C GLN A 43 12.56 12.81 -14.35
N ILE A 44 11.88 13.04 -13.23
CA ILE A 44 10.46 12.71 -13.09
C ILE A 44 9.60 13.89 -13.58
N HIS A 45 8.67 13.62 -14.52
CA HIS A 45 7.60 14.50 -14.95
C HIS A 45 6.30 14.02 -14.28
N LEU A 46 5.93 14.66 -13.16
CA LEU A 46 4.81 14.22 -12.35
C LEU A 46 3.49 14.88 -12.78
N HIS A 47 2.47 14.09 -13.02
CA HIS A 47 1.11 14.50 -13.36
C HIS A 47 0.14 14.06 -12.29
N CYS A 48 -0.45 14.98 -11.51
CA CYS A 48 -1.34 14.71 -10.40
C CYS A 48 -2.77 15.13 -10.69
N PHE A 49 -3.73 14.25 -10.45
CA PHE A 49 -5.13 14.65 -10.36
C PHE A 49 -5.43 15.17 -8.96
N ALA A 50 -5.59 16.49 -8.81
CA ALA A 50 -5.86 17.12 -7.53
C ALA A 50 -7.32 16.84 -7.08
N TYR A 51 -7.46 16.17 -5.95
CA TYR A 51 -8.74 15.88 -5.31
C TYR A 51 -8.60 15.92 -3.79
N GLY A 52 -9.12 17.00 -3.19
CA GLY A 52 -9.05 17.21 -1.73
C GLY A 52 -7.63 17.40 -1.19
N ARG A 53 -6.64 17.64 -2.06
CA ARG A 53 -5.23 17.83 -1.72
C ARG A 53 -4.64 18.97 -2.57
N PRO A 54 -3.97 19.95 -1.93
CA PRO A 54 -3.35 21.06 -2.64
C PRO A 54 -2.04 20.63 -3.33
N PRO A 55 -1.50 21.47 -4.24
CA PRO A 55 -0.12 21.40 -4.65
C PRO A 55 0.86 21.36 -3.48
N ALA A 56 2.01 20.72 -3.64
CA ALA A 56 2.96 20.47 -2.57
C ALA A 56 4.40 20.73 -3.01
N ALA A 57 5.09 21.64 -2.32
CA ALA A 57 6.47 22.00 -2.58
C ALA A 57 7.43 20.81 -2.45
N GLU A 58 7.10 19.84 -1.60
CA GLU A 58 7.85 18.59 -1.43
C GLU A 58 7.92 17.77 -2.71
N LEU A 59 6.88 17.82 -3.55
CA LEU A 59 6.86 17.14 -4.85
C LEU A 59 7.67 17.92 -5.89
N GLU A 60 7.61 19.24 -5.85
CA GLU A 60 8.38 20.11 -6.73
C GLU A 60 9.89 19.99 -6.47
N ALA A 61 10.29 19.71 -5.21
CA ALA A 61 11.68 19.44 -4.84
C ALA A 61 12.18 18.06 -5.32
N LEU A 62 11.28 17.09 -5.51
CA LEU A 62 11.64 15.73 -5.93
C LEU A 62 11.61 15.54 -7.44
N CYS A 63 10.75 16.28 -8.14
CA CYS A 63 10.46 16.08 -9.55
C CYS A 63 11.05 17.20 -10.39
N ARG A 64 11.39 16.89 -11.65
CA ARG A 64 11.81 17.91 -12.62
C ARG A 64 10.71 18.94 -12.89
N GLU A 65 9.46 18.45 -12.97
CA GLU A 65 8.27 19.28 -13.10
C GLU A 65 7.06 18.56 -12.51
N VAL A 66 6.07 19.33 -12.02
CA VAL A 66 4.82 18.82 -11.47
C VAL A 66 3.65 19.55 -12.11
N HIS A 67 2.70 18.79 -12.64
CA HIS A 67 1.48 19.29 -13.25
C HIS A 67 0.26 18.82 -12.47
N TYR A 68 -0.63 19.75 -12.14
CA TYR A 68 -1.85 19.47 -11.40
C TYR A 68 -3.06 19.61 -12.33
N TYR A 69 -3.96 18.62 -12.29
CA TYR A 69 -5.20 18.56 -13.06
C TYR A 69 -6.38 18.42 -12.14
N GLU A 70 -7.46 19.12 -12.42
CA GLU A 70 -8.70 18.95 -11.67
C GLU A 70 -9.34 17.60 -11.98
N ARG A 71 -9.82 16.94 -10.93
CA ARG A 71 -10.66 15.77 -11.07
C ARG A 71 -12.12 16.20 -11.23
N ASP A 72 -12.79 15.74 -12.26
CA ASP A 72 -14.23 15.96 -12.46
C ASP A 72 -15.04 15.11 -11.46
N THR A 73 -15.52 15.76 -10.40
CA THR A 73 -16.31 15.10 -9.35
C THR A 73 -17.83 15.19 -9.59
N SER A 74 -18.25 15.63 -10.76
CA SER A 74 -19.67 15.74 -11.13
C SER A 74 -20.40 14.39 -11.05
N PRO A 75 -21.54 14.28 -10.37
CA PRO A 75 -22.38 13.09 -10.37
C PRO A 75 -22.89 12.69 -11.76
N LEU A 76 -23.01 13.66 -12.67
CA LEU A 76 -23.43 13.42 -14.06
C LEU A 76 -22.46 12.47 -14.78
N ARG A 77 -21.17 12.56 -14.50
CA ARG A 77 -20.17 11.65 -15.09
C ARG A 77 -20.41 10.19 -14.73
N PHE A 78 -20.83 9.93 -13.52
CA PHE A 78 -21.20 8.57 -13.11
C PHE A 78 -22.40 8.04 -13.92
N LEU A 79 -23.36 8.89 -14.26
CA LEU A 79 -24.58 8.49 -14.98
C LEU A 79 -24.33 8.37 -16.49
N THR A 80 -23.50 9.25 -17.06
CA THR A 80 -23.33 9.38 -18.52
C THR A 80 -22.17 8.57 -19.10
N SER A 81 -21.18 8.18 -18.27
CA SER A 81 -20.02 7.43 -18.74
C SER A 81 -20.22 5.92 -18.64
N ALA A 82 -19.94 5.20 -19.73
CA ALA A 82 -19.85 3.73 -19.73
C ALA A 82 -18.58 3.23 -19.01
N LYS A 83 -17.53 4.08 -18.88
CA LYS A 83 -16.30 3.77 -18.16
C LYS A 83 -16.51 3.91 -16.65
N PRO A 84 -15.68 3.25 -15.81
CA PRO A 84 -15.72 3.43 -14.37
C PRO A 84 -15.57 4.92 -13.99
N TYR A 85 -16.29 5.34 -12.95
CA TYR A 85 -16.22 6.73 -12.48
C TYR A 85 -14.83 7.13 -12.01
N ILE A 86 -14.12 6.22 -11.32
CA ILE A 86 -12.75 6.49 -10.87
C ILE A 86 -11.79 6.74 -12.03
N VAL A 87 -12.08 6.21 -13.23
CA VAL A 87 -11.28 6.43 -14.45
C VAL A 87 -11.80 7.65 -15.21
N SER A 88 -13.10 7.70 -15.51
CA SER A 88 -13.68 8.75 -16.34
C SER A 88 -13.60 10.14 -15.70
N SER A 89 -13.62 10.22 -14.37
CA SER A 89 -13.46 11.48 -13.62
C SER A 89 -12.05 12.09 -13.74
N ARG A 90 -11.07 11.36 -14.27
CA ARG A 90 -9.68 11.81 -14.51
C ARG A 90 -9.43 12.11 -15.98
N HIS A 91 -10.33 12.86 -16.56
CA HIS A 91 -10.20 13.34 -17.94
C HIS A 91 -9.54 14.72 -17.98
N SER A 92 -8.42 14.84 -18.72
CA SER A 92 -7.75 16.13 -18.98
C SER A 92 -7.11 16.12 -20.37
N ARG A 93 -7.55 17.02 -21.25
CA ARG A 93 -6.93 17.18 -22.56
C ARG A 93 -5.48 17.66 -22.45
N GLN A 94 -5.20 18.55 -21.47
CA GLN A 94 -3.86 19.04 -21.22
C GLN A 94 -2.89 17.91 -20.84
N LEU A 95 -3.33 16.96 -20.03
CA LEU A 95 -2.54 15.75 -19.71
C LEU A 95 -2.19 15.00 -21.00
N LEU A 96 -3.20 14.67 -21.82
CA LEU A 96 -2.96 13.93 -23.07
C LEU A 96 -1.99 14.66 -23.98
N THR A 97 -2.16 15.98 -24.18
CA THR A 97 -1.26 16.80 -25.00
C THR A 97 0.18 16.75 -24.49
N ARG A 98 0.40 16.86 -23.15
CA ARG A 98 1.74 16.77 -22.56
C ARG A 98 2.36 15.39 -22.74
N LEU A 99 1.58 14.33 -22.49
CA LEU A 99 2.06 12.96 -22.68
C LEU A 99 2.38 12.62 -24.15
N GLN A 100 1.81 13.32 -25.11
CA GLN A 100 2.09 13.14 -26.55
C GLN A 100 3.21 14.03 -27.07
N ALA A 101 3.75 14.95 -26.24
CA ALA A 101 4.78 15.90 -26.67
C ALA A 101 6.16 15.25 -26.87
N ASP A 102 6.37 14.06 -26.32
CA ASP A 102 7.61 13.28 -26.41
C ASP A 102 7.31 11.77 -26.45
N ASP A 103 8.35 10.94 -26.33
CA ASP A 103 8.28 9.48 -26.31
C ASP A 103 8.82 8.84 -25.01
N HIS A 104 9.06 9.65 -23.97
CA HIS A 104 9.55 9.17 -22.69
C HIS A 104 8.61 8.12 -22.09
N PRO A 105 9.13 7.11 -21.37
CA PRO A 105 8.32 6.12 -20.68
C PRO A 105 7.25 6.75 -19.78
N ILE A 106 6.10 6.08 -19.66
CA ILE A 106 5.01 6.53 -18.80
C ILE A 106 4.69 5.45 -17.77
N LEU A 107 4.63 5.83 -16.49
CA LEU A 107 4.11 5.03 -15.39
C LEU A 107 2.74 5.55 -14.95
N PHE A 108 1.71 4.74 -15.16
CA PHE A 108 0.35 5.01 -14.69
C PHE A 108 0.16 4.42 -13.29
N GLU A 109 -0.20 5.25 -12.32
CA GLU A 109 -0.47 4.85 -10.94
C GLU A 109 -1.92 4.43 -10.77
N GLY A 110 -2.16 3.12 -10.83
CA GLY A 110 -3.46 2.48 -10.74
C GLY A 110 -4.28 2.53 -12.04
N LEU A 111 -5.26 1.64 -12.12
CA LEU A 111 -6.26 1.61 -13.19
C LEU A 111 -7.00 2.96 -13.33
N HIS A 112 -7.05 3.74 -12.26
CA HIS A 112 -7.63 5.08 -12.17
C HIS A 112 -7.09 6.05 -13.23
N THR A 113 -5.81 5.92 -13.61
CA THR A 113 -5.10 6.86 -14.49
C THR A 113 -5.00 6.38 -15.93
N CYS A 114 -5.51 5.17 -16.23
CA CYS A 114 -5.38 4.52 -17.53
C CYS A 114 -6.38 4.99 -18.60
N LEU A 115 -7.03 6.16 -18.43
CA LEU A 115 -8.02 6.66 -19.38
C LEU A 115 -7.48 6.77 -20.80
N TYR A 116 -6.24 7.25 -20.94
CA TYR A 116 -5.58 7.52 -22.21
C TYR A 116 -4.60 6.43 -22.67
N LEU A 117 -4.47 5.34 -21.91
CA LEU A 117 -3.57 4.23 -22.23
C LEU A 117 -3.79 3.68 -23.65
N PRO A 118 -5.03 3.42 -24.14
CA PRO A 118 -5.25 2.96 -25.50
C PRO A 118 -4.94 3.98 -26.58
N ASP A 119 -5.17 5.26 -26.29
CA ASP A 119 -4.90 6.34 -27.26
C ASP A 119 -3.39 6.54 -27.43
N LEU A 120 -2.63 6.48 -26.33
CA LEU A 120 -1.18 6.56 -26.35
C LEU A 120 -0.55 5.33 -27.04
N ARG A 121 -1.05 4.12 -26.76
CA ARG A 121 -0.57 2.91 -27.44
C ARG A 121 -0.80 2.98 -28.95
N ARG A 122 -1.96 3.49 -29.38
CA ARG A 122 -2.28 3.65 -30.80
C ARG A 122 -1.41 4.70 -31.49
N ALA A 123 -1.16 5.83 -30.79
CA ALA A 123 -0.36 6.92 -31.34
C ALA A 123 1.15 6.60 -31.39
N GLN A 124 1.64 5.86 -30.39
CA GLN A 124 3.06 5.52 -30.21
C GLN A 124 3.20 4.03 -29.84
N PRO A 125 3.13 3.10 -30.84
CA PRO A 125 3.06 1.66 -30.55
C PRO A 125 4.29 1.07 -29.84
N SER A 126 5.47 1.65 -30.01
CA SER A 126 6.73 1.20 -29.38
C SER A 126 6.97 1.85 -28.01
N ARG A 127 6.19 2.87 -27.59
CA ARG A 127 6.41 3.58 -26.33
C ARG A 127 6.24 2.67 -25.13
N THR A 128 7.15 2.79 -24.17
CA THR A 128 7.06 2.04 -22.91
C THR A 128 5.96 2.63 -22.01
N LEU A 129 4.86 1.87 -21.87
CA LEU A 129 3.70 2.22 -21.06
C LEU A 129 3.58 1.22 -19.91
N LEU A 130 3.86 1.65 -18.69
CA LEU A 130 3.85 0.84 -17.48
C LEU A 130 2.61 1.17 -16.66
N VAL A 131 1.99 0.17 -16.04
CA VAL A 131 0.87 0.37 -15.11
C VAL A 131 1.20 -0.26 -13.77
N ARG A 132 1.25 0.58 -12.73
CA ARG A 132 1.30 0.14 -11.34
C ARG A 132 -0.10 -0.22 -10.86
N ALA A 133 -0.41 -1.49 -10.73
CA ALA A 133 -1.69 -1.94 -10.19
C ALA A 133 -1.62 -2.02 -8.66
N HIS A 134 -2.32 -1.11 -7.97
CA HIS A 134 -2.34 -1.09 -6.50
C HIS A 134 -3.19 -2.22 -5.92
N ASN A 135 -4.23 -2.64 -6.65
CA ASN A 135 -5.13 -3.76 -6.34
C ASN A 135 -5.72 -4.30 -7.64
N VAL A 136 -6.39 -5.43 -7.55
CA VAL A 136 -7.45 -5.81 -8.50
C VAL A 136 -8.68 -4.96 -8.15
N GLU A 137 -8.86 -3.83 -8.85
CA GLU A 137 -9.79 -2.77 -8.44
C GLU A 137 -11.25 -3.23 -8.37
N HIS A 138 -11.67 -4.11 -9.27
CA HIS A 138 -13.06 -4.60 -9.23
C HIS A 138 -13.34 -5.49 -8.02
N ASP A 139 -12.37 -6.25 -7.51
CA ASP A 139 -12.50 -7.06 -6.30
C ASP A 139 -12.51 -6.17 -5.06
N TYR A 140 -11.65 -5.14 -5.02
CA TYR A 140 -11.66 -4.15 -3.95
C TYR A 140 -13.03 -3.45 -3.83
N TYR A 141 -13.62 -2.99 -4.95
CA TYR A 141 -14.94 -2.39 -4.95
C TYR A 141 -16.06 -3.38 -4.63
N ALA A 142 -15.91 -4.65 -4.99
CA ALA A 142 -16.85 -5.71 -4.60
C ALA A 142 -16.83 -5.94 -3.07
N LEU A 143 -15.66 -5.92 -2.45
CA LEU A 143 -15.52 -5.97 -0.98
C LEU A 143 -16.15 -4.75 -0.31
N LEU A 144 -15.87 -3.54 -0.80
CA LEU A 144 -16.51 -2.32 -0.30
C LEU A 144 -18.03 -2.36 -0.38
N SER A 145 -18.59 -2.99 -1.43
CA SER A 145 -20.04 -3.12 -1.57
C SER A 145 -20.66 -4.03 -0.50
N ARG A 146 -19.89 -4.98 0.04
CA ARG A 146 -20.35 -5.91 1.10
C ARG A 146 -20.19 -5.30 2.50
N SER A 147 -19.19 -4.43 2.69
CA SER A 147 -18.90 -3.76 3.98
C SER A 147 -19.64 -2.45 4.18
N THR A 148 -20.43 -1.99 3.17
CA THR A 148 -21.23 -0.76 3.25
C THR A 148 -22.71 -1.10 3.07
N SER A 149 -23.61 -0.15 3.36
CA SER A 149 -25.06 -0.32 3.26
C SER A 149 -25.70 0.78 2.41
N GLY A 150 -26.97 0.56 2.05
CA GLY A 150 -27.79 1.54 1.35
C GLY A 150 -27.30 1.90 -0.06
N TRP A 151 -27.34 3.19 -0.39
CA TRP A 151 -26.94 3.69 -1.71
C TRP A 151 -25.44 3.53 -1.99
N ARG A 152 -24.60 3.57 -0.96
CA ARG A 152 -23.14 3.38 -1.07
C ARG A 152 -22.82 1.96 -1.52
N ALA A 153 -23.48 0.95 -0.96
CA ALA A 153 -23.30 -0.44 -1.38
C ALA A 153 -23.66 -0.62 -2.86
N ARG A 154 -24.79 -0.03 -3.31
CA ARG A 154 -25.23 -0.07 -4.71
C ARG A 154 -24.24 0.63 -5.65
N TYR A 155 -23.71 1.77 -5.23
CA TYR A 155 -22.67 2.50 -5.98
C TYR A 155 -21.42 1.62 -6.14
N HIS A 156 -20.88 1.05 -5.03
CA HIS A 156 -19.70 0.20 -5.10
C HIS A 156 -19.92 -1.05 -5.96
N ALA A 157 -21.08 -1.68 -5.88
CA ALA A 157 -21.42 -2.84 -6.70
C ALA A 157 -21.51 -2.49 -8.20
N ALA A 158 -22.07 -1.32 -8.54
CA ALA A 158 -22.13 -0.85 -9.91
C ALA A 158 -20.73 -0.52 -10.47
N GLU A 159 -19.91 0.14 -9.66
CA GLU A 159 -18.54 0.51 -10.03
C GLU A 159 -17.65 -0.74 -10.17
N ALA A 160 -17.79 -1.75 -9.29
CA ALA A 160 -17.09 -3.03 -9.42
C ALA A 160 -17.36 -3.71 -10.78
N ARG A 161 -18.65 -3.72 -11.23
CA ARG A 161 -18.99 -4.28 -12.53
C ARG A 161 -18.39 -3.49 -13.70
N ARG A 162 -18.35 -2.16 -13.61
CA ARG A 162 -17.71 -1.30 -14.62
C ARG A 162 -16.22 -1.51 -14.67
N LEU A 163 -15.57 -1.60 -13.51
CA LEU A 163 -14.14 -1.88 -13.37
C LEU A 163 -13.77 -3.21 -13.99
N ARG A 164 -14.50 -4.28 -13.70
CA ARG A 164 -14.26 -5.59 -14.31
C ARG A 164 -14.34 -5.56 -15.84
N ARG A 165 -15.28 -4.79 -16.41
CA ARG A 165 -15.39 -4.62 -17.88
C ARG A 165 -14.28 -3.76 -18.47
N TYR A 166 -13.75 -2.83 -17.68
CA TYR A 166 -12.72 -1.89 -18.12
C TYR A 166 -11.28 -2.42 -17.94
N GLU A 167 -11.07 -3.29 -16.99
CA GLU A 167 -9.75 -3.84 -16.63
C GLU A 167 -8.96 -4.43 -17.82
N PRO A 168 -9.59 -5.05 -18.86
CA PRO A 168 -8.86 -5.50 -20.05
C PRO A 168 -8.07 -4.42 -20.78
N VAL A 169 -8.29 -3.12 -20.48
CA VAL A 169 -7.46 -2.00 -20.97
C VAL A 169 -5.98 -2.17 -20.59
N LEU A 170 -5.69 -2.89 -19.49
CA LEU A 170 -4.33 -3.17 -19.03
C LEU A 170 -3.51 -4.04 -20.01
N ARG A 171 -4.16 -4.70 -20.96
CA ARG A 171 -3.48 -5.43 -22.06
C ARG A 171 -2.72 -4.52 -23.01
N GLU A 172 -3.06 -3.23 -23.02
CA GLU A 172 -2.36 -2.20 -23.81
C GLU A 172 -1.05 -1.73 -23.13
N ALA A 173 -0.84 -2.08 -21.85
CA ALA A 173 0.39 -1.76 -21.14
C ALA A 173 1.55 -2.63 -21.65
N SER A 174 2.75 -2.08 -21.68
CA SER A 174 3.98 -2.84 -21.94
C SER A 174 4.29 -3.80 -20.77
N CYS A 175 4.00 -3.36 -19.53
CA CYS A 175 4.13 -4.20 -18.34
C CYS A 175 3.16 -3.71 -17.25
N VAL A 176 2.56 -4.65 -16.52
CA VAL A 176 1.79 -4.39 -15.30
C VAL A 176 2.64 -4.75 -14.09
N LEU A 177 2.79 -3.79 -13.16
CA LEU A 177 3.56 -3.94 -11.92
C LEU A 177 2.57 -4.23 -10.78
N ALA A 178 2.45 -5.47 -10.37
CA ALA A 178 1.51 -5.93 -9.36
C ALA A 178 2.11 -5.85 -7.94
N VAL A 179 1.27 -5.59 -6.92
CA VAL A 179 1.69 -5.48 -5.52
C VAL A 179 1.93 -6.84 -4.88
N THR A 180 1.07 -7.81 -5.18
CA THR A 180 1.11 -9.15 -4.61
C THR A 180 1.20 -10.23 -5.70
N GLU A 181 1.65 -11.44 -5.33
CA GLU A 181 1.69 -12.55 -6.30
C GLU A 181 0.29 -12.96 -6.76
N ALA A 182 -0.72 -12.84 -5.89
CA ALA A 182 -2.12 -13.10 -6.26
C ALA A 182 -2.59 -12.12 -7.34
N ASP A 183 -2.30 -10.81 -7.17
CA ASP A 183 -2.62 -9.80 -8.19
C ASP A 183 -1.84 -10.06 -9.49
N ALA A 184 -0.55 -10.42 -9.38
CA ALA A 184 0.26 -10.75 -10.54
C ALA A 184 -0.31 -11.94 -11.34
N GLN A 185 -0.76 -12.97 -10.64
CA GLN A 185 -1.42 -14.12 -11.26
C GLN A 185 -2.71 -13.71 -11.96
N HIS A 186 -3.53 -12.87 -11.33
CA HIS A 186 -4.75 -12.32 -11.93
C HIS A 186 -4.44 -11.59 -13.25
N PHE A 187 -3.46 -10.68 -13.28
CA PHE A 187 -3.13 -9.93 -14.50
C PHE A 187 -2.49 -10.79 -15.59
N ARG A 188 -1.74 -11.85 -15.23
CA ARG A 188 -1.29 -12.87 -16.21
C ARG A 188 -2.47 -13.61 -16.83
N GLN A 189 -3.44 -14.02 -16.01
CA GLN A 189 -4.69 -14.67 -16.49
C GLN A 189 -5.56 -13.71 -17.30
N LEU A 190 -5.55 -12.43 -16.99
CA LEU A 190 -6.20 -11.39 -17.79
C LEU A 190 -5.58 -11.28 -19.19
N GLY A 191 -4.37 -11.77 -19.41
CA GLY A 191 -3.64 -11.73 -20.70
C GLY A 191 -2.84 -10.44 -20.90
N CYS A 192 -2.34 -9.83 -19.83
CA CYS A 192 -1.39 -8.73 -19.94
C CYS A 192 -0.06 -9.22 -20.52
N PRO A 193 0.59 -8.46 -21.45
CA PRO A 193 1.80 -8.92 -22.17
C PRO A 193 2.98 -9.23 -21.25
N SER A 194 3.17 -8.46 -20.20
CA SER A 194 4.18 -8.66 -19.15
C SER A 194 3.60 -8.30 -17.80
N VAL A 195 3.93 -9.08 -16.77
CA VAL A 195 3.51 -8.82 -15.38
C VAL A 195 4.69 -9.08 -14.46
N CYS A 196 5.08 -8.04 -13.71
CA CYS A 196 6.15 -8.10 -12.72
C CYS A 196 5.59 -7.90 -11.31
N LEU A 197 6.14 -8.64 -10.36
CA LEU A 197 5.88 -8.41 -8.95
C LEU A 197 6.74 -7.23 -8.48
N MET A 198 6.11 -6.23 -7.93
CA MET A 198 6.75 -5.07 -7.31
C MET A 198 5.93 -4.66 -6.09
N PRO A 199 6.31 -5.06 -4.88
CA PRO A 199 5.61 -4.66 -3.65
C PRO A 199 5.52 -3.15 -3.46
N SER A 200 4.64 -2.68 -2.56
CA SER A 200 4.46 -1.25 -2.33
C SER A 200 5.69 -0.63 -1.70
N SER A 201 6.04 0.56 -2.19
CA SER A 201 7.04 1.40 -1.55
C SER A 201 6.51 1.96 -0.21
N HIS A 202 7.40 2.20 0.74
CA HIS A 202 7.05 2.51 2.11
C HIS A 202 8.09 3.45 2.76
N PRO A 203 7.79 4.08 3.93
CA PRO A 203 8.68 5.04 4.58
C PRO A 203 9.86 4.41 5.35
N PHE A 204 9.95 3.07 5.42
CA PHE A 204 10.92 2.37 6.27
C PHE A 204 12.20 2.09 5.50
N ASP A 205 13.20 2.99 5.61
CA ASP A 205 14.49 2.85 4.92
C ASP A 205 15.53 2.10 5.76
N THR A 206 15.32 2.03 7.09
CA THR A 206 16.26 1.41 8.03
C THR A 206 15.59 0.34 8.86
N PHE A 207 16.28 -0.78 9.00
CA PHE A 207 15.85 -1.88 9.85
C PHE A 207 16.28 -1.59 11.28
N SER A 208 15.35 -1.25 12.16
CA SER A 208 15.61 -0.86 13.56
C SER A 208 15.23 -1.93 14.59
N ALA A 209 14.68 -3.06 14.14
CA ALA A 209 14.35 -4.20 15.01
C ALA A 209 15.59 -4.72 15.74
N ARG A 210 15.39 -5.18 17.00
CA ARG A 210 16.46 -5.66 17.89
C ARG A 210 16.12 -7.05 18.43
N SER A 211 17.15 -7.87 18.62
CA SER A 211 17.00 -9.14 19.34
C SER A 211 16.70 -8.94 20.84
N GLY A 212 16.35 -10.00 21.54
CA GLY A 212 16.06 -9.99 22.96
C GLY A 212 14.57 -10.02 23.31
N HIS A 213 14.24 -9.64 24.53
CA HIS A 213 12.87 -9.60 25.05
C HIS A 213 12.28 -8.19 24.97
N GLY A 214 10.97 -8.10 24.85
CA GLY A 214 10.15 -6.93 25.13
C GLY A 214 9.23 -7.20 26.31
N SER A 215 8.44 -6.22 26.71
CA SER A 215 7.63 -6.31 27.92
C SER A 215 6.11 -6.39 27.69
N TYR A 216 5.65 -6.17 26.46
CA TYR A 216 4.20 -6.13 26.15
C TYR A 216 3.91 -6.56 24.71
N ALA A 217 2.64 -6.88 24.46
CA ALA A 217 2.08 -6.99 23.13
C ALA A 217 1.59 -5.63 22.64
N LEU A 218 1.73 -5.32 21.35
CA LEU A 218 1.31 -4.06 20.76
C LEU A 218 0.34 -4.29 19.58
N TYR A 219 -0.80 -3.62 19.63
CA TYR A 219 -1.61 -3.35 18.45
C TYR A 219 -1.52 -1.87 18.10
N HIS A 220 -1.25 -1.54 16.82
CA HIS A 220 -1.19 -0.16 16.38
C HIS A 220 -1.94 0.08 15.06
N ALA A 221 -2.69 1.18 15.00
CA ALA A 221 -3.48 1.56 13.81
C ALA A 221 -4.01 3.00 13.93
N ASP A 222 -4.70 3.49 12.89
CA ASP A 222 -5.65 4.59 13.04
C ASP A 222 -6.94 4.03 13.66
N LEU A 223 -7.19 4.36 14.93
CA LEU A 223 -8.27 3.82 15.75
C LEU A 223 -9.63 4.54 15.51
N SER A 224 -9.74 5.37 14.48
CA SER A 224 -11.00 5.91 13.97
C SER A 224 -11.56 5.10 12.78
N VAL A 225 -10.74 4.29 12.15
CA VAL A 225 -11.14 3.47 11.01
C VAL A 225 -11.93 2.25 11.52
N PRO A 226 -13.17 2.01 11.04
CA PRO A 226 -14.04 0.95 11.56
C PRO A 226 -13.37 -0.43 11.64
N GLU A 227 -12.66 -0.86 10.62
CA GLU A 227 -11.93 -2.13 10.59
C GLU A 227 -10.87 -2.22 11.70
N ASN A 228 -10.16 -1.13 11.96
CA ASN A 228 -9.13 -1.10 13.01
C ASN A 228 -9.75 -1.06 14.42
N VAL A 229 -10.93 -0.43 14.55
CA VAL A 229 -11.72 -0.45 15.79
C VAL A 229 -12.18 -1.88 16.09
N GLU A 230 -12.76 -2.56 15.10
CA GLU A 230 -13.19 -3.97 15.25
C GLU A 230 -12.02 -4.87 15.63
N ALA A 231 -10.85 -4.69 15.02
CA ALA A 231 -9.65 -5.45 15.35
C ALA A 231 -9.14 -5.16 16.78
N ALA A 232 -9.17 -3.90 17.23
CA ALA A 232 -8.77 -3.52 18.59
C ALA A 232 -9.73 -4.14 19.63
N LEU A 233 -11.04 -4.09 19.40
CA LEU A 233 -12.06 -4.68 20.26
C LEU A 233 -11.95 -6.22 20.28
N TYR A 234 -11.75 -6.84 19.14
CA TYR A 234 -11.51 -8.29 19.06
C TYR A 234 -10.30 -8.70 19.89
N LEU A 235 -9.19 -7.99 19.81
CA LEU A 235 -8.01 -8.28 20.61
C LEU A 235 -8.30 -8.07 22.11
N ALA A 236 -8.92 -6.96 22.49
CA ALA A 236 -9.21 -6.64 23.88
C ALA A 236 -10.17 -7.66 24.52
N ASP A 237 -11.29 -7.94 23.85
CA ASP A 237 -12.42 -8.67 24.44
C ASP A 237 -12.37 -10.19 24.19
N GLN A 238 -11.47 -10.70 23.31
CA GLN A 238 -11.41 -12.12 22.98
C GLN A 238 -10.01 -12.74 23.05
N VAL A 239 -8.93 -11.95 22.96
CA VAL A 239 -7.56 -12.46 22.97
C VAL A 239 -6.85 -12.14 24.29
N PHE A 240 -7.06 -10.95 24.85
CA PHE A 240 -6.43 -10.46 26.08
C PHE A 240 -7.40 -10.36 27.27
N ASP A 241 -8.57 -10.98 27.19
CA ASP A 241 -9.63 -10.96 28.20
C ASP A 241 -9.24 -11.68 29.50
N GLU A 242 -8.33 -12.65 29.45
CA GLU A 242 -7.86 -13.42 30.64
C GLU A 242 -6.88 -12.62 31.53
N GLY A 243 -6.35 -11.50 31.06
CA GLY A 243 -5.63 -10.53 31.88
C GLY A 243 -4.19 -10.86 32.29
N ASP A 244 -3.59 -11.89 31.73
CA ASP A 244 -2.26 -12.40 32.11
C ASP A 244 -1.11 -11.76 31.32
N LEU A 245 -1.36 -11.22 30.14
CA LEU A 245 -0.36 -10.56 29.31
C LEU A 245 -0.70 -9.09 29.05
N PRO A 246 0.29 -8.18 29.12
CA PRO A 246 0.05 -6.75 28.87
C PRO A 246 -0.12 -6.46 27.38
N LEU A 247 -1.16 -5.69 27.03
CA LEU A 247 -1.43 -5.17 25.70
C LEU A 247 -1.39 -3.65 25.70
N ILE A 248 -0.70 -3.07 24.72
CA ILE A 248 -0.83 -1.64 24.40
C ILE A 248 -1.64 -1.51 23.09
N LEU A 249 -2.75 -0.74 23.16
CA LEU A 249 -3.48 -0.28 21.99
C LEU A 249 -2.99 1.13 21.65
N ALA A 250 -2.27 1.31 20.53
CA ALA A 250 -1.68 2.59 20.18
C ALA A 250 -2.22 3.11 18.85
N GLY A 251 -2.59 4.38 18.77
CA GLY A 251 -3.01 4.94 17.49
C GLY A 251 -3.69 6.28 17.54
N ARG A 252 -3.97 6.79 16.33
CA ARG A 252 -4.64 8.07 16.15
C ARG A 252 -6.14 7.97 16.34
N ASN A 253 -6.73 9.04 16.92
CA ASN A 253 -8.16 9.25 16.99
C ASN A 253 -8.94 8.02 17.53
N PRO A 254 -8.62 7.50 18.73
CA PRO A 254 -9.28 6.32 19.25
C PRO A 254 -10.79 6.53 19.39
N ALA A 255 -11.57 5.59 18.84
CA ALA A 255 -13.02 5.59 18.99
C ALA A 255 -13.41 5.39 20.48
N PRO A 256 -14.54 5.95 20.94
CA PRO A 256 -15.00 5.79 22.32
C PRO A 256 -15.10 4.31 22.78
N SER A 257 -15.48 3.42 21.89
CA SER A 257 -15.54 1.96 22.18
C SER A 257 -14.17 1.35 22.50
N VAL A 258 -13.10 1.82 21.84
CA VAL A 258 -11.71 1.37 22.10
C VAL A 258 -11.23 1.91 23.45
N VAL A 259 -11.55 3.17 23.78
CA VAL A 259 -11.26 3.75 25.11
C VAL A 259 -11.92 2.93 26.21
N GLN A 260 -13.23 2.66 26.07
CA GLN A 260 -13.99 1.85 27.03
C GLN A 260 -13.47 0.41 27.15
N ALA A 261 -13.03 -0.20 26.05
CA ALA A 261 -12.44 -1.54 26.08
C ALA A 261 -11.14 -1.52 26.89
N ALA A 262 -10.25 -0.55 26.69
CA ALA A 262 -9.01 -0.43 27.47
C ALA A 262 -9.29 -0.20 28.98
N GLU A 263 -10.33 0.59 29.31
CA GLU A 263 -10.72 0.81 30.71
C GLU A 263 -11.29 -0.43 31.41
N ARG A 264 -11.93 -1.35 30.67
CA ARG A 264 -12.49 -2.59 31.22
C ARG A 264 -11.44 -3.64 31.61
N HIS A 265 -10.29 -3.63 30.94
CA HIS A 265 -9.27 -4.66 31.08
C HIS A 265 -7.99 -4.07 31.70
N PRO A 266 -7.64 -4.43 32.96
CA PRO A 266 -6.52 -3.83 33.70
C PRO A 266 -5.13 -4.12 33.06
N ASN A 267 -5.02 -5.13 32.23
CA ASN A 267 -3.83 -5.48 31.48
C ASN A 267 -3.71 -4.72 30.14
N ILE A 268 -4.69 -3.89 29.78
CA ILE A 268 -4.70 -3.14 28.52
C ILE A 268 -4.45 -1.64 28.78
N THR A 269 -3.47 -1.11 28.10
CA THR A 269 -3.16 0.33 28.12
C THR A 269 -3.47 0.95 26.77
N LEU A 270 -4.17 2.10 26.76
CA LEU A 270 -4.38 2.89 25.54
C LEU A 270 -3.31 3.98 25.46
N GLU A 271 -2.60 4.05 24.35
CA GLU A 271 -1.66 5.13 23.98
C GLU A 271 -2.29 5.97 22.85
N PRO A 272 -3.04 7.02 23.15
CA PRO A 272 -3.75 7.79 22.14
C PRO A 272 -2.85 8.82 21.45
N ASN A 273 -2.97 8.92 20.13
CA ASN A 273 -2.29 9.91 19.30
C ASN A 273 -0.76 10.00 19.53
N PRO A 274 -0.02 8.89 19.58
CA PRO A 274 1.43 8.95 19.75
C PRO A 274 2.08 9.69 18.59
N SER A 275 3.16 10.42 18.86
CA SER A 275 4.03 10.94 17.80
C SER A 275 4.68 9.80 17.03
N ASP A 276 5.19 10.09 15.82
CA ASP A 276 5.87 9.06 15.01
C ASP A 276 7.07 8.46 15.77
N ALA A 277 7.84 9.29 16.48
CA ALA A 277 8.96 8.83 17.32
C ALA A 277 8.48 7.92 18.47
N ARG A 278 7.36 8.29 19.12
CA ARG A 278 6.75 7.46 20.18
C ARG A 278 6.22 6.14 19.64
N MET A 279 5.59 6.14 18.47
CA MET A 279 5.13 4.92 17.80
C MET A 279 6.31 3.99 17.46
N GLN A 280 7.42 4.54 16.94
CA GLN A 280 8.63 3.75 16.68
C GLN A 280 9.21 3.15 17.97
N GLN A 281 9.22 3.92 19.06
CA GLN A 281 9.64 3.42 20.37
C GLN A 281 8.74 2.28 20.85
N LEU A 282 7.40 2.45 20.80
CA LEU A 282 6.44 1.42 21.18
C LEU A 282 6.64 0.13 20.40
N ILE A 283 6.83 0.23 19.08
CA ILE A 283 7.08 -0.94 18.24
C ILE A 283 8.42 -1.61 18.61
N GLY A 284 9.47 -0.82 18.84
CA GLY A 284 10.81 -1.34 19.18
C GLY A 284 10.91 -1.98 20.57
N GLU A 285 10.09 -1.56 21.53
CA GLU A 285 10.02 -2.09 22.89
C GLU A 285 9.05 -3.27 23.02
N ALA A 286 8.06 -3.38 22.14
CA ALA A 286 7.12 -4.49 22.11
C ALA A 286 7.85 -5.83 21.96
N HIS A 287 7.34 -6.86 22.66
CA HIS A 287 7.78 -8.23 22.43
C HIS A 287 7.09 -8.83 21.21
N VAL A 288 5.80 -8.59 21.08
CA VAL A 288 4.98 -9.09 19.98
C VAL A 288 4.08 -7.97 19.45
N CYS A 289 4.14 -7.69 18.14
CA CYS A 289 3.11 -6.91 17.48
C CYS A 289 1.98 -7.86 17.06
N VAL A 290 0.74 -7.62 17.51
CA VAL A 290 -0.42 -8.44 17.16
C VAL A 290 -1.30 -7.66 16.21
N LEU A 291 -1.40 -8.09 14.95
CA LEU A 291 -2.06 -7.33 13.90
C LEU A 291 -3.10 -8.20 13.18
N THR A 292 -4.34 -7.77 13.19
CA THR A 292 -5.44 -8.44 12.48
C THR A 292 -6.11 -7.51 11.47
N THR A 293 -6.72 -8.08 10.44
CA THR A 293 -7.51 -7.38 9.43
C THR A 293 -8.60 -8.31 8.89
N SER A 294 -9.73 -7.75 8.50
CA SER A 294 -10.77 -8.45 7.73
C SER A 294 -10.53 -8.40 6.21
N GLN A 295 -9.61 -7.54 5.74
CA GLN A 295 -9.34 -7.33 4.31
C GLN A 295 -8.12 -8.13 3.83
N PRO A 296 -8.30 -9.09 2.90
CA PRO A 296 -7.18 -9.89 2.38
C PRO A 296 -6.39 -9.18 1.27
N THR A 297 -6.84 -8.01 0.79
CA THR A 297 -6.22 -7.33 -0.36
C THR A 297 -5.19 -6.29 0.03
N GLY A 298 -4.17 -6.12 -0.80
CA GLY A 298 -3.12 -5.11 -0.67
C GLY A 298 -2.11 -5.40 0.45
N LEU A 299 -0.93 -4.80 0.34
CA LEU A 299 0.14 -4.88 1.36
C LEU A 299 -0.18 -3.97 2.55
N LYS A 300 -0.13 -4.51 3.75
CA LYS A 300 -0.47 -3.78 4.98
C LYS A 300 0.76 -3.04 5.53
N LEU A 301 0.78 -1.71 5.42
CA LEU A 301 1.90 -0.89 5.87
C LEU A 301 2.18 -1.03 7.38
N LYS A 302 1.13 -1.22 8.21
CA LYS A 302 1.30 -1.47 9.64
C LYS A 302 2.10 -2.75 9.92
N LEU A 303 1.93 -3.79 9.09
CA LEU A 303 2.73 -5.01 9.20
C LEU A 303 4.19 -4.75 8.81
N LEU A 304 4.46 -4.04 7.71
CA LEU A 304 5.82 -3.65 7.35
C LEU A 304 6.49 -2.85 8.47
N GLN A 305 5.78 -1.87 9.03
CA GLN A 305 6.30 -1.06 10.15
C GLN A 305 6.71 -1.94 11.33
N SER A 306 5.87 -2.90 11.71
CA SER A 306 6.19 -3.86 12.79
C SER A 306 7.36 -4.77 12.44
N LEU A 307 7.49 -5.20 11.20
CA LEU A 307 8.59 -6.06 10.77
C LEU A 307 9.92 -5.33 10.68
N TYR A 308 9.93 -4.04 10.31
CA TYR A 308 11.13 -3.21 10.28
C TYR A 308 11.61 -2.77 11.67
N GLY A 309 10.68 -2.55 12.62
CA GLY A 309 10.98 -1.96 13.93
C GLY A 309 10.86 -2.88 15.12
N GLY A 310 9.96 -3.87 15.06
CA GLY A 310 9.57 -4.73 16.18
C GLY A 310 10.26 -6.10 16.22
N ARG A 311 9.94 -6.89 17.26
CA ARG A 311 10.40 -8.28 17.42
C ARG A 311 9.44 -9.23 16.71
N PHE A 312 8.68 -10.01 17.45
CA PHE A 312 7.72 -10.95 16.86
C PHE A 312 6.48 -10.26 16.29
N CYS A 313 5.85 -10.90 15.30
CA CYS A 313 4.54 -10.50 14.81
C CYS A 313 3.61 -11.69 14.80
N ILE A 314 2.43 -11.57 15.45
CA ILE A 314 1.29 -12.48 15.31
C ILE A 314 0.29 -11.79 14.38
N VAL A 315 -0.18 -12.50 13.37
CA VAL A 315 -1.09 -11.97 12.36
C VAL A 315 -2.17 -13.00 12.02
N ASN A 316 -3.32 -12.55 11.53
CA ASN A 316 -4.26 -13.49 10.90
C ASN A 316 -3.91 -13.70 9.41
N SER A 317 -4.45 -14.76 8.81
CA SER A 317 -4.20 -15.14 7.41
C SER A 317 -4.47 -14.01 6.42
N HIS A 318 -5.48 -13.18 6.65
CA HIS A 318 -5.79 -12.03 5.80
C HIS A 318 -4.68 -10.96 5.80
N MET A 319 -3.95 -10.81 6.91
CA MET A 319 -2.88 -9.81 7.04
C MET A 319 -1.72 -10.09 6.07
N VAL A 320 -1.43 -11.34 5.80
CA VAL A 320 -0.30 -11.82 4.96
C VAL A 320 -0.75 -12.39 3.62
N ALA A 321 -2.05 -12.34 3.31
CA ALA A 321 -2.62 -12.90 2.09
C ALA A 321 -1.91 -12.36 0.84
N GLY A 322 -1.52 -13.25 -0.07
CA GLY A 322 -0.83 -12.91 -1.31
C GLY A 322 0.60 -12.40 -1.15
N THR A 323 1.20 -12.47 0.05
CA THR A 323 2.57 -12.02 0.34
C THR A 323 3.46 -13.15 0.83
N THR A 324 4.77 -12.94 0.90
CA THR A 324 5.71 -13.86 1.52
C THR A 324 5.92 -13.58 3.03
N LEU A 325 5.24 -12.58 3.58
CA LEU A 325 5.44 -12.11 4.96
C LEU A 325 5.01 -13.12 6.02
N GLY A 326 4.14 -14.06 5.67
CA GLY A 326 3.79 -15.19 6.56
C GLY A 326 4.99 -16.03 7.01
N LYS A 327 6.11 -16.01 6.26
CA LYS A 327 7.34 -16.72 6.63
C LYS A 327 8.08 -16.11 7.83
N VAL A 328 7.80 -14.85 8.14
CA VAL A 328 8.44 -14.09 9.24
C VAL A 328 7.43 -13.61 10.29
N CYS A 329 6.22 -14.18 10.24
CA CYS A 329 5.13 -13.96 11.21
C CYS A 329 4.62 -15.29 11.75
N VAL A 330 4.02 -15.28 12.93
CA VAL A 330 3.18 -16.38 13.39
C VAL A 330 1.75 -16.11 12.92
N VAL A 331 1.21 -17.02 12.11
CA VAL A 331 -0.17 -16.90 11.61
C VAL A 331 -1.11 -17.61 12.56
N ALA A 332 -2.13 -16.90 13.06
CA ALA A 332 -3.14 -17.38 13.96
C ALA A 332 -4.49 -16.72 13.63
N ASP A 333 -5.52 -17.50 13.38
CA ASP A 333 -6.82 -17.02 12.90
C ASP A 333 -7.90 -16.99 14.00
N THR A 334 -7.71 -17.74 15.08
CA THR A 334 -8.65 -17.81 16.19
C THR A 334 -8.09 -17.18 17.47
N PRO A 335 -8.95 -16.72 18.41
CA PRO A 335 -8.50 -16.20 19.69
C PRO A 335 -7.63 -17.21 20.47
N ALA A 336 -8.00 -18.49 20.45
CA ALA A 336 -7.24 -19.54 21.12
C ALA A 336 -5.84 -19.73 20.53
N GLU A 337 -5.71 -19.75 19.19
CA GLU A 337 -4.41 -19.82 18.52
C GLU A 337 -3.55 -18.59 18.82
N MET A 338 -4.15 -17.38 18.83
CA MET A 338 -3.43 -16.15 19.17
C MET A 338 -2.93 -16.17 20.60
N ARG A 339 -3.74 -16.58 21.58
CA ARG A 339 -3.31 -16.73 22.98
C ARG A 339 -2.17 -17.72 23.12
N GLN A 340 -2.31 -18.90 22.51
CA GLN A 340 -1.24 -19.90 22.51
C GLN A 340 0.06 -19.36 21.92
N ALA A 341 -0.02 -18.67 20.78
CA ALA A 341 1.14 -18.04 20.13
C ALA A 341 1.77 -16.97 21.03
N LEU A 342 0.96 -16.12 21.69
CA LEU A 342 1.44 -15.11 22.64
C LEU A 342 2.23 -15.76 23.78
N HIS A 343 1.66 -16.74 24.48
CA HIS A 343 2.36 -17.45 25.57
C HIS A 343 3.67 -18.09 25.09
N THR A 344 3.65 -18.72 23.92
CA THR A 344 4.85 -19.33 23.34
C THR A 344 5.94 -18.29 23.06
N LEU A 345 5.58 -17.16 22.46
CA LEU A 345 6.55 -16.13 22.09
C LEU A 345 7.06 -15.38 23.32
N PHE A 346 6.22 -15.07 24.31
CA PHE A 346 6.66 -14.40 25.54
C PHE A 346 7.63 -15.26 26.37
N ALA A 347 7.62 -16.58 26.21
CA ALA A 347 8.53 -17.48 26.89
C ALA A 347 9.96 -17.54 26.29
N GLN A 348 10.19 -16.93 25.11
CA GLN A 348 11.47 -17.03 24.40
C GLN A 348 11.94 -15.67 23.87
N PRO A 349 13.25 -15.42 23.78
CA PRO A 349 13.78 -14.21 23.16
C PRO A 349 13.58 -14.24 21.64
N PHE A 350 13.41 -13.06 21.04
CA PHE A 350 13.62 -12.89 19.61
C PHE A 350 15.12 -12.96 19.31
N THR A 351 15.56 -13.95 18.57
CA THR A 351 16.97 -14.26 18.41
C THR A 351 17.65 -13.40 17.34
N ALA A 352 19.00 -13.40 17.32
CA ALA A 352 19.75 -12.79 16.24
C ALA A 352 19.51 -13.49 14.89
N ASP A 353 19.27 -14.79 14.89
CA ASP A 353 18.97 -15.58 13.69
C ASP A 353 17.60 -15.22 13.12
N ASP A 354 16.57 -15.06 13.96
CA ASP A 354 15.25 -14.56 13.55
C ASP A 354 15.35 -13.19 12.90
N LEU A 355 16.13 -12.30 13.52
CA LEU A 355 16.38 -10.95 13.01
C LEU A 355 17.08 -10.98 11.64
N ASN A 356 18.11 -11.80 11.49
CA ASN A 356 18.88 -11.91 10.24
C ASN A 356 18.02 -12.52 9.13
N TYR A 357 17.28 -13.59 9.42
CA TYR A 357 16.36 -14.22 8.46
C TYR A 357 15.30 -13.21 7.95
N ARG A 358 14.67 -12.48 8.89
CA ARG A 358 13.72 -11.44 8.55
C ARG A 358 14.34 -10.33 7.71
N ARG A 359 15.53 -9.83 8.09
CA ARG A 359 16.25 -8.79 7.35
C ARG A 359 16.51 -9.20 5.90
N LEU A 360 17.00 -10.41 5.67
CA LEU A 360 17.27 -10.93 4.33
C LEU A 360 15.99 -10.98 3.47
N LEU A 361 14.89 -11.51 4.02
CA LEU A 361 13.60 -11.57 3.32
C LEU A 361 13.09 -10.17 2.98
N MET A 362 13.17 -9.22 3.94
CA MET A 362 12.69 -7.86 3.72
C MET A 362 13.53 -7.12 2.68
N GLN A 363 14.86 -7.29 2.70
CA GLN A 363 15.76 -6.70 1.71
C GLN A 363 15.55 -7.29 0.32
N GLU A 364 15.35 -8.60 0.22
CA GLU A 364 15.11 -9.25 -1.08
C GLU A 364 13.79 -8.84 -1.72
N ARG A 365 12.73 -8.65 -0.92
CA ARG A 365 11.36 -8.60 -1.43
C ARG A 365 10.64 -7.28 -1.22
N TYR A 366 11.02 -6.50 -0.20
CA TYR A 366 10.27 -5.32 0.24
C TYR A 366 11.13 -4.06 0.34
N ASP A 367 12.35 -4.08 -0.20
CA ASP A 367 13.23 -2.93 -0.22
C ASP A 367 12.85 -1.96 -1.35
N ASN A 368 12.77 -0.65 -1.03
CA ASN A 368 12.42 0.39 -1.99
C ASN A 368 13.45 0.49 -3.13
N GLN A 369 14.74 0.27 -2.84
CA GLN A 369 15.80 0.32 -3.84
C GLN A 369 15.71 -0.86 -4.80
N GLN A 370 15.38 -2.05 -4.28
CA GLN A 370 15.13 -3.23 -5.10
C GLN A 370 13.91 -3.03 -6.00
N ASN A 371 12.83 -2.47 -5.47
CA ASN A 371 11.63 -2.13 -6.25
C ASN A 371 11.94 -1.13 -7.38
N ALA A 372 12.76 -0.11 -7.10
CA ALA A 372 13.21 0.83 -8.12
C ALA A 372 14.07 0.14 -9.18
N THR A 373 14.95 -0.81 -8.80
CA THR A 373 15.72 -1.62 -9.76
C THR A 373 14.81 -2.40 -10.69
N VAL A 374 13.80 -3.10 -10.15
CA VAL A 374 12.82 -3.83 -10.98
C VAL A 374 12.14 -2.91 -11.99
N LEU A 375 11.71 -1.70 -11.57
CA LEU A 375 11.07 -0.75 -12.45
C LEU A 375 12.03 -0.26 -13.57
N LEU A 376 13.25 0.13 -13.19
CA LEU A 376 14.26 0.63 -14.14
C LEU A 376 14.69 -0.44 -15.14
N GLU A 377 14.84 -1.69 -14.70
CA GLU A 377 15.09 -2.81 -15.60
C GLU A 377 13.96 -3.03 -16.61
N GLN A 378 12.70 -2.92 -16.20
CA GLN A 378 11.57 -3.03 -17.12
C GLN A 378 11.60 -1.89 -18.17
N ILE A 379 11.89 -0.66 -17.74
CA ILE A 379 12.08 0.46 -18.66
C ILE A 379 13.22 0.17 -19.64
N GLY A 380 14.39 -0.25 -19.15
CA GLY A 380 15.57 -0.53 -19.98
C GLY A 380 15.38 -1.69 -20.96
N ARG A 381 14.63 -2.74 -20.56
CA ARG A 381 14.31 -3.88 -21.46
C ARG A 381 13.35 -3.52 -22.58
N LEU A 382 12.37 -2.65 -22.28
CA LEU A 382 11.29 -2.28 -23.19
C LEU A 382 11.62 -1.05 -24.04
N HIS A 383 12.66 -0.29 -23.67
CA HIS A 383 13.11 0.92 -24.36
C HIS A 383 14.33 0.69 -25.27
N ARG A 384 14.81 -0.56 -25.39
CA ARG A 384 15.87 -0.89 -26.37
C ARG A 384 15.28 -0.83 -27.77
N PRO A 385 15.94 -0.08 -28.70
CA PRO A 385 15.51 0.03 -30.09
C PRO A 385 15.50 -1.31 -30.82
#